data_a407c390f229b82f1e90fb52bb40c31d
#
_entry.id   a407c390f229b82f1e90fb52bb40c31d
#
_cell.length_a   1.000
_cell.length_b   1.000
_cell.length_c   1.000
_cell.angle_alpha   90.00
_cell.angle_beta   90.00
_cell.angle_gamma   90.00
#
_symmetry.space_group_name_H-M   'P 1'
#
loop_
_entity.id
_entity.type
_entity.pdbx_description
1 polymer ?
#
loop_
_entity_poly.entity_id
_entity_poly.type
_entity_poly.pdbx_seq_one_letter_code
_entity_poly.pdbx_strand_id
1 'polypeptide(L)'
;MKSAFISDGYTREGYIAETEFYPAARIQYRPATVQERIVIKDKIAREALRRDATAGEKLLNDWIVTHLLKWDVKDEDGRDVSITSENLGRLNPAFGFRLHAILMGDSICDTDPETGEAGIDEKQATKN
;
A
#
# COMPACT_ATOMS: atom_id res chain seq x y z
N MET A 1 -3.88 20.33 11.46
CA MET A 1 -3.09 20.02 12.68
C MET A 1 -2.49 18.63 12.56
N LYS A 2 -1.22 18.51 12.87
CA LYS A 2 -0.57 17.18 12.89
C LYS A 2 -0.91 16.46 14.17
N SER A 3 -1.04 15.16 14.07
CA SER A 3 -1.25 14.31 15.23
C SER A 3 -0.38 13.06 15.12
N ALA A 4 0.08 12.59 16.27
CA ALA A 4 0.79 11.31 16.35
C ALA A 4 -0.16 10.10 16.31
N PHE A 5 -1.45 10.36 16.39
CA PHE A 5 -2.46 9.31 16.32
C PHE A 5 -3.11 9.25 14.96
N ILE A 6 -3.41 8.04 14.51
CA ILE A 6 -4.23 7.82 13.32
C ILE A 6 -5.66 7.65 13.81
N SER A 7 -6.49 8.64 13.53
CA SER A 7 -7.90 8.60 13.92
C SER A 7 -8.72 7.80 12.91
N ASP A 8 -9.90 7.36 13.36
CA ASP A 8 -10.84 6.67 12.49
C ASP A 8 -11.18 7.55 11.28
N GLY A 9 -11.19 6.95 10.10
CA GLY A 9 -11.48 7.67 8.87
C GLY A 9 -10.30 8.45 8.28
N TYR A 10 -9.15 8.47 8.94
CA TYR A 10 -7.97 9.13 8.38
C TYR A 10 -7.46 8.39 7.15
N THR A 11 -7.23 9.13 6.08
CA THR A 11 -6.73 8.57 4.83
C THR A 11 -5.57 9.41 4.30
N ARG A 12 -4.74 8.79 3.47
CA ARG A 12 -3.68 9.46 2.72
C ARG A 12 -3.84 9.16 1.25
N GLU A 13 -3.37 10.10 0.46
CA GLU A 13 -3.21 9.88 -0.97
C GLU A 13 -1.72 9.68 -1.24
N GLY A 14 -1.43 8.78 -2.18
CA GLY A 14 -0.06 8.48 -2.54
C GLY A 14 0.10 8.30 -4.04
N TYR A 15 1.33 8.50 -4.50
CA TYR A 15 1.70 8.33 -5.90
C TYR A 15 2.84 7.31 -6.00
N ILE A 16 2.71 6.41 -6.95
CA ILE A 16 3.74 5.43 -7.27
C ILE A 16 4.18 5.74 -8.70
N ALA A 17 5.44 6.15 -8.86
CA ALA A 17 5.95 6.55 -10.16
C ALA A 17 6.10 5.36 -11.11
N GLU A 18 5.96 5.64 -12.39
CA GLU A 18 6.19 4.66 -13.45
C GLU A 18 7.63 4.15 -13.41
N THR A 19 7.79 2.87 -13.68
CA THR A 19 9.09 2.24 -13.87
C THR A 19 9.06 1.46 -15.19
N GLU A 20 10.14 0.79 -15.53
CA GLU A 20 10.15 -0.08 -16.70
C GLU A 20 9.22 -1.30 -16.55
N PHE A 21 8.79 -1.60 -15.32
CA PHE A 21 7.99 -2.79 -15.03
C PHE A 21 6.49 -2.52 -14.87
N TYR A 22 6.10 -1.28 -14.59
CA TYR A 22 4.69 -0.95 -14.37
C TYR A 22 4.41 0.55 -14.60
N PRO A 23 3.16 0.90 -14.95
CA PRO A 23 2.78 2.30 -15.11
C PRO A 23 2.62 2.99 -13.76
N ALA A 24 2.58 4.31 -13.80
CA ALA A 24 2.30 5.10 -12.60
C ALA A 24 0.91 4.82 -12.06
N ALA A 25 0.74 4.95 -10.77
CA ALA A 25 -0.55 4.77 -10.10
C ALA A 25 -0.73 5.76 -8.96
N ARG A 26 -1.97 6.18 -8.76
CA ARG A 26 -2.38 6.98 -7.60
C ARG A 26 -3.26 6.12 -6.71
N ILE A 27 -3.05 6.23 -5.42
CA ILE A 27 -3.77 5.43 -4.43
C ILE A 27 -4.32 6.33 -3.33
N GLN A 28 -5.40 5.85 -2.70
CA GLN A 28 -5.90 6.40 -1.44
C GLN A 28 -5.99 5.26 -0.45
N TYR A 29 -5.44 5.45 0.74
CA TYR A 29 -5.33 4.36 1.70
C TYR A 29 -5.41 4.84 3.14
N ARG A 30 -5.69 3.90 4.03
CA ARG A 30 -5.57 4.12 5.48
C ARG A 30 -4.19 3.65 5.92
N PRO A 31 -3.35 4.53 6.48
CA PRO A 31 -2.05 4.09 7.00
C PRO A 31 -2.24 3.07 8.12
N ALA A 32 -1.33 2.11 8.20
CA ALA A 32 -1.34 1.16 9.29
C ALA A 32 -0.91 1.83 10.58
N THR A 33 -1.61 1.54 11.67
CA THR A 33 -1.14 1.91 13.01
C THR A 33 0.03 1.02 13.41
N VAL A 34 0.76 1.41 14.45
CA VAL A 34 1.85 0.59 14.99
C VAL A 34 1.33 -0.80 15.36
N GLN A 35 0.19 -0.86 16.03
CA GLN A 35 -0.39 -2.13 16.44
C GLN A 35 -0.80 -3.00 15.27
N GLU A 36 -1.47 -2.42 14.27
CA GLU A 36 -1.86 -3.13 13.06
C GLU A 36 -0.66 -3.71 12.33
N ARG A 37 0.40 -2.93 12.21
CA ARG A 37 1.64 -3.36 11.57
C ARG A 37 2.27 -4.54 12.29
N ILE A 38 2.36 -4.47 13.62
CA ILE A 38 2.91 -5.55 14.43
C ILE A 38 2.10 -6.83 14.27
N VAL A 39 0.77 -6.72 14.34
CA VAL A 39 -0.12 -7.87 14.24
C VAL A 39 -0.01 -8.56 12.88
N ILE A 40 -0.04 -7.79 11.79
CA ILE A 40 0.01 -8.40 10.45
C ILE A 40 1.39 -9.02 10.16
N LYS A 41 2.47 -8.37 10.58
CA LYS A 41 3.82 -8.92 10.39
C LYS A 41 4.02 -10.20 11.17
N ASP A 42 3.48 -10.30 12.39
CA ASP A 42 3.52 -11.51 13.19
C ASP A 42 2.76 -12.66 12.51
N LYS A 43 1.57 -12.38 11.99
CA LYS A 43 0.78 -13.39 11.29
C LYS A 43 1.49 -13.90 10.03
N ILE A 44 2.08 -13.01 9.27
CA ILE A 44 2.84 -13.39 8.06
C ILE A 44 4.02 -14.26 8.43
N ALA A 45 4.76 -13.90 9.49
CA ALA A 45 5.89 -14.68 9.96
C ALA A 45 5.48 -16.08 10.39
N ARG A 46 4.33 -16.22 11.04
CA ARG A 46 3.81 -17.54 11.45
C ARG A 46 3.48 -18.43 10.26
N GLU A 47 2.87 -17.84 9.21
CA GLU A 47 2.59 -18.61 8.00
C GLU A 47 3.87 -19.01 7.27
N ALA A 48 4.90 -18.16 7.29
CA ALA A 48 6.20 -18.51 6.75
C ALA A 48 6.83 -19.70 7.47
N LEU A 49 6.67 -19.77 8.80
CA LEU A 49 7.14 -20.91 9.58
C LEU A 49 6.42 -22.20 9.24
N ARG A 50 5.16 -22.12 8.85
CA ARG A 50 4.38 -23.28 8.40
C ARG A 50 4.70 -23.66 6.95
N ARG A 51 5.54 -22.87 6.28
CA ARG A 51 5.90 -23.06 4.87
C ARG A 51 4.70 -23.07 3.95
N ASP A 52 3.68 -22.28 4.29
CA ASP A 52 2.49 -22.11 3.47
C ASP A 52 2.52 -20.72 2.84
N ALA A 53 3.17 -20.63 1.68
CA ALA A 53 3.32 -19.37 0.96
C ALA A 53 1.97 -18.84 0.48
N THR A 54 1.04 -19.72 0.10
CA THR A 54 -0.28 -19.32 -0.37
C THR A 54 -1.09 -18.68 0.75
N ALA A 55 -1.05 -19.26 1.94
CA ALA A 55 -1.75 -18.70 3.10
C ALA A 55 -1.18 -17.35 3.50
N GLY A 56 0.14 -17.19 3.46
CA GLY A 56 0.80 -15.92 3.76
C GLY A 56 0.43 -14.83 2.76
N GLU A 57 0.42 -15.17 1.47
CA GLU A 57 0.01 -14.26 0.41
C GLU A 57 -1.45 -13.83 0.57
N LYS A 58 -2.34 -14.78 0.80
CA LYS A 58 -3.76 -14.47 1.00
C LYS A 58 -3.96 -13.56 2.20
N LEU A 59 -3.29 -13.85 3.29
CA LEU A 59 -3.37 -13.04 4.51
C LEU A 59 -2.96 -11.59 4.24
N LEU A 60 -1.86 -11.39 3.53
CA LEU A 60 -1.37 -10.06 3.20
C LEU A 60 -2.33 -9.33 2.25
N ASN A 61 -2.80 -10.02 1.21
CA ASN A 61 -3.72 -9.42 0.25
C ASN A 61 -5.06 -9.04 0.90
N ASP A 62 -5.59 -9.89 1.77
CA ASP A 62 -6.80 -9.57 2.52
C ASP A 62 -6.60 -8.34 3.42
N TRP A 63 -5.43 -8.23 4.04
CA TRP A 63 -5.09 -7.07 4.85
C TRP A 63 -5.03 -5.79 4.01
N ILE A 64 -4.43 -5.87 2.83
CA ILE A 64 -4.35 -4.73 1.91
C ILE A 64 -5.74 -4.26 1.50
N VAL A 65 -6.65 -5.17 1.21
CA VAL A 65 -8.04 -4.84 0.86
C VAL A 65 -8.70 -3.99 1.94
N THR A 66 -8.36 -4.20 3.21
CA THR A 66 -8.93 -3.41 4.31
C THR A 66 -8.32 -2.02 4.44
N HIS A 67 -7.15 -1.79 3.87
CA HIS A 67 -6.42 -0.53 4.01
C HIS A 67 -6.37 0.30 2.72
N LEU A 68 -6.44 -0.34 1.57
CA LEU A 68 -6.41 0.35 0.28
C LEU A 68 -7.84 0.69 -0.15
N LEU A 69 -8.16 1.97 -0.22
CA LEU A 69 -9.52 2.44 -0.49
C LEU A 69 -9.78 2.68 -1.97
N LYS A 70 -8.79 3.22 -2.67
CA LYS A 70 -8.90 3.52 -4.11
C LYS A 70 -7.56 3.37 -4.77
N TRP A 71 -7.58 3.01 -6.04
CA TRP A 71 -6.43 3.08 -6.92
C TRP A 71 -6.92 3.33 -8.36
N ASP A 72 -6.02 3.82 -9.20
CA ASP A 72 -6.30 4.03 -10.61
C ASP A 72 -5.63 2.98 -11.51
N VAL A 73 -5.36 1.81 -10.95
CA VAL A 73 -4.77 0.70 -11.71
C VAL A 73 -5.74 0.22 -12.77
N LYS A 74 -5.22 0.06 -13.99
CA LYS A 74 -5.98 -0.43 -15.14
C LYS A 74 -5.46 -1.79 -15.56
N ASP A 75 -6.32 -2.58 -16.19
CA ASP A 75 -5.88 -3.80 -16.84
C ASP A 75 -5.28 -3.48 -18.24
N GLU A 76 -4.87 -4.52 -18.95
CA GLU A 76 -4.26 -4.36 -20.26
C GLU A 76 -5.20 -3.77 -21.32
N ASP A 77 -6.51 -3.82 -21.08
CA ASP A 77 -7.53 -3.22 -21.96
C ASP A 77 -7.90 -1.81 -21.53
N GLY A 78 -7.25 -1.26 -20.52
CA GLY A 78 -7.53 0.08 -20.01
C GLY A 78 -8.75 0.18 -19.11
N ARG A 79 -9.26 -0.92 -18.62
CA ARG A 79 -10.42 -0.96 -17.73
C ARG A 79 -10.00 -0.88 -16.28
N ASP A 80 -10.87 -0.30 -15.46
CA ASP A 80 -10.64 -0.23 -14.02
C ASP A 80 -10.59 -1.63 -13.41
N VAL A 81 -9.64 -1.81 -12.50
CA VAL A 81 -9.47 -3.07 -11.76
C VAL A 81 -9.98 -2.88 -10.34
N SER A 82 -10.87 -3.76 -9.90
CA SER A 82 -11.38 -3.73 -8.54
C SER A 82 -10.31 -4.15 -7.53
N ILE A 83 -10.35 -3.55 -6.35
CA ILE A 83 -9.44 -3.91 -5.25
C ILE A 83 -9.99 -5.16 -4.58
N THR A 84 -9.45 -6.31 -4.94
CA THR A 84 -9.81 -7.60 -4.37
C THR A 84 -8.54 -8.39 -4.09
N SER A 85 -8.62 -9.35 -3.18
CA SER A 85 -7.49 -10.24 -2.88
C SER A 85 -7.02 -10.97 -4.14
N GLU A 86 -7.96 -11.42 -4.96
CA GLU A 86 -7.65 -12.09 -6.21
C GLU A 86 -6.87 -11.19 -7.18
N ASN A 87 -7.34 -9.97 -7.39
CA ASN A 87 -6.65 -9.03 -8.28
C ASN A 87 -5.30 -8.59 -7.74
N LEU A 88 -5.17 -8.44 -6.42
CA LEU A 88 -3.88 -8.14 -5.79
C LEU A 88 -2.87 -9.25 -6.06
N GLY A 89 -3.30 -10.50 -6.04
CA GLY A 89 -2.44 -11.64 -6.33
C GLY A 89 -1.96 -11.70 -7.78
N ARG A 90 -2.60 -10.95 -8.68
CA ARG A 90 -2.25 -10.89 -10.10
C ARG A 90 -1.40 -9.70 -10.48
N LEU A 91 -1.06 -8.84 -9.54
CA LEU A 91 -0.21 -7.69 -9.81
C LEU A 91 1.21 -8.11 -10.19
N ASN A 92 1.86 -7.27 -10.99
CA ASN A 92 3.29 -7.41 -11.20
C ASN A 92 3.99 -7.38 -9.82
N PRO A 93 4.87 -8.34 -9.50
CA PRO A 93 5.49 -8.39 -8.18
C PRO A 93 6.20 -7.11 -7.76
N ALA A 94 6.86 -6.42 -8.71
CA ALA A 94 7.54 -5.17 -8.41
C ALA A 94 6.56 -4.11 -7.92
N PHE A 95 5.39 -4.01 -8.56
CA PHE A 95 4.34 -3.09 -8.14
C PHE A 95 3.72 -3.53 -6.81
N GLY A 96 3.42 -4.81 -6.68
CA GLY A 96 2.83 -5.37 -5.45
C GLY A 96 3.71 -5.13 -4.23
N PHE A 97 5.00 -5.38 -4.33
CA PHE A 97 5.93 -5.14 -3.22
C PHE A 97 6.01 -3.66 -2.85
N ARG A 98 6.01 -2.78 -3.85
CA ARG A 98 6.03 -1.34 -3.62
C ARG A 98 4.77 -0.89 -2.87
N LEU A 99 3.61 -1.38 -3.32
CA LEU A 99 2.32 -1.09 -2.70
C LEU A 99 2.29 -1.57 -1.25
N HIS A 100 2.71 -2.81 -1.00
CA HIS A 100 2.78 -3.37 0.37
C HIS A 100 3.64 -2.50 1.28
N ALA A 101 4.82 -2.11 0.81
CA ALA A 101 5.75 -1.32 1.61
C ALA A 101 5.16 0.03 1.99
N ILE A 102 4.44 0.67 1.08
CA ILE A 102 3.79 1.96 1.35
C ILE A 102 2.67 1.80 2.39
N LEU A 103 1.80 0.82 2.21
CA LEU A 103 0.68 0.61 3.12
C LEU A 103 1.14 0.20 4.52
N MET A 104 2.23 -0.58 4.59
CA MET A 104 2.83 -0.99 5.86
C MET A 104 3.61 0.14 6.55
N GLY A 105 3.90 1.23 5.84
CA GLY A 105 4.72 2.31 6.37
C GLY A 105 6.22 2.04 6.31
N ASP A 106 6.64 1.04 5.55
CA ASP A 106 8.07 0.72 5.38
C ASP A 106 8.73 1.59 4.30
N SER A 107 7.92 2.26 3.49
CA SER A 107 8.38 3.08 2.38
C SER A 107 7.45 4.27 2.22
N ILE A 108 7.98 5.39 1.73
CA ILE A 108 7.17 6.56 1.38
C ILE A 108 6.79 6.52 -0.09
N CYS A 109 5.73 7.23 -0.43
CA CYS A 109 5.31 7.37 -1.82
C CYS A 109 6.29 8.24 -2.61
N ASP A 110 6.18 8.16 -3.93
CA ASP A 110 6.94 9.03 -4.82
C ASP A 110 6.30 10.42 -4.89
N THR A 111 7.03 11.39 -5.40
CA THR A 111 6.50 12.74 -5.60
C THR A 111 5.55 12.74 -6.78
N ASP A 112 4.32 13.20 -6.56
CA ASP A 112 3.33 13.32 -7.62
C ASP A 112 3.69 14.51 -8.51
N PRO A 113 3.91 14.30 -9.82
CA PRO A 113 4.30 15.40 -10.71
C PRO A 113 3.19 16.43 -10.94
N GLU A 114 1.94 16.07 -10.70
CA GLU A 114 0.82 17.01 -10.87
C GLU A 114 0.63 17.90 -9.66
N THR A 115 0.78 17.36 -8.46
CA THR A 115 0.57 18.11 -7.22
C THR A 115 1.86 18.62 -6.61
N GLY A 116 2.99 18.03 -6.98
CA GLY A 116 4.28 18.31 -6.37
C GLY A 116 4.43 17.77 -4.96
N GLU A 117 3.44 16.99 -4.49
CA GLU A 117 3.47 16.42 -3.15
C GLU A 117 4.20 15.08 -3.16
N ALA A 118 5.15 14.95 -2.24
CA ALA A 118 5.79 13.67 -1.97
C ALA A 118 4.90 12.84 -1.07
N GLY A 119 5.10 11.53 -1.10
CA GLY A 119 4.54 10.66 -0.08
C GLY A 119 4.96 11.17 1.27
N ILE A 120 4.00 11.41 2.15
CA ILE A 120 4.28 12.09 3.40
C ILE A 120 4.82 11.11 4.42
N ASP A 121 6.01 11.40 4.91
CA ASP A 121 6.47 10.86 6.18
C ASP A 121 6.55 12.01 7.19
N GLU A 122 6.75 11.67 8.44
CA GLU A 122 6.82 12.66 9.51
C GLU A 122 7.99 13.65 9.30
N LYS A 123 9.09 13.19 8.72
CA LYS A 123 10.24 14.04 8.46
C LYS A 123 9.93 15.11 7.43
N GLN A 124 9.28 14.75 6.34
CA GLN A 124 8.93 15.71 5.29
C GLN A 124 7.93 16.73 5.81
N ALA A 125 6.97 16.27 6.58
CA ALA A 125 5.97 17.14 7.16
C ALA A 125 6.59 18.18 8.11
N THR A 126 7.64 17.82 8.83
CA THR A 126 8.27 18.72 9.81
C THR A 126 9.30 19.68 9.22
N LYS A 127 9.79 19.42 8.01
CA LYS A 127 10.77 20.28 7.35
C LYS A 127 10.17 21.57 6.81
N ASN A 128 8.90 21.63 6.72
CA ASN A 128 8.18 22.81 6.23
C ASN A 128 7.64 23.59 7.41
#